data_d1417864a0649caba801d62d1f985c5d
#
_entry.id   d1417864a0649caba801d62d1f985c5d
#
_cell.length_a   1.000
_cell.length_b   1.000
_cell.length_c   1.000
_cell.angle_alpha   90.00
_cell.angle_beta   90.00
_cell.angle_gamma   90.00
#
_symmetry.space_group_name_H-M   'P 1'
#
loop_
_entity.id
_entity.type
_entity.pdbx_description
1 polymer ?
#
loop_
_entity_poly.entity_id
_entity_poly.type
_entity_poly.pdbx_seq_one_letter_code
_entity_poly.pdbx_strand_id
1 'polypeptide(L)'
;MNQIKRIMAIDPWKIKSDTLEIEDRRLQESLTAIGNGYMGMRGNFSETYSGDSHQGFYLAGVWYPDKTRVGWWKNGYPEYFGKAINALNIAKINLNIDEVEVDLAVDPISNFTLALDMQKGTLSYGYDVRGVRVSAERFFSADVRELAVFKFGFEALDDQAHYIRIASVIDADVKNEDANYDEQFWQVLDQANQSQGSYLATQTIANPFGIEQFTVVASQSFAGDFEGLEQATAERSVTDVYGTVLKPETSLIFEKRVVVTTSRDYADLAAVIAGNAAIVSEKVIDQAYQQLYQAQVTAWAKRWELADVVIEGADAAQQGIRFNLFQLFSTYYGEDERLNIGPKGFTGEKYGGATYWDTEAYAVPLYLSLADQQVT
;
A
#
# COMPACT_ATOMS: atom_id res chain seq x y z
N MET A 1 24.51 -13.83 24.20
CA MET A 1 23.91 -13.03 23.12
C MET A 1 22.73 -13.81 22.60
N ASN A 2 21.51 -13.35 22.79
CA ASN A 2 20.37 -13.94 22.10
C ASN A 2 20.60 -13.75 20.61
N GLN A 3 20.69 -14.84 19.86
CA GLN A 3 20.70 -14.75 18.41
C GLN A 3 19.36 -14.14 17.98
N ILE A 4 19.40 -12.98 17.34
CA ILE A 4 18.21 -12.38 16.72
C ILE A 4 17.71 -13.38 15.69
N LYS A 5 16.49 -13.92 15.87
CA LYS A 5 15.84 -14.81 14.91
C LYS A 5 15.65 -14.04 13.60
N ARG A 6 16.18 -14.56 12.52
CA ARG A 6 15.90 -14.02 11.18
C ARG A 6 14.56 -14.58 10.71
N ILE A 7 13.59 -13.72 10.44
CA ILE A 7 12.26 -14.11 9.96
C ILE A 7 12.11 -14.09 8.43
N MET A 8 13.10 -13.51 7.71
CA MET A 8 13.11 -13.45 6.26
C MET A 8 14.32 -14.18 5.70
N ALA A 9 14.14 -14.92 4.61
CA ALA A 9 15.21 -15.63 3.94
C ALA A 9 16.20 -14.68 3.25
N ILE A 10 17.45 -15.10 3.13
CA ILE A 10 18.47 -14.36 2.39
C ILE A 10 18.23 -14.56 0.89
N ASP A 11 18.10 -13.47 0.17
CA ASP A 11 17.99 -13.43 -1.29
C ASP A 11 18.47 -12.05 -1.76
N PRO A 12 19.38 -11.96 -2.73
CA PRO A 12 19.97 -10.68 -3.15
C PRO A 12 18.95 -9.63 -3.65
N TRP A 13 17.77 -10.08 -4.11
CA TRP A 13 16.75 -9.20 -4.69
C TRP A 13 15.40 -9.25 -3.99
N LYS A 14 15.22 -10.14 -3.01
CA LYS A 14 13.91 -10.34 -2.39
C LYS A 14 13.97 -10.32 -0.88
N ILE A 15 12.91 -9.80 -0.27
CA ILE A 15 12.58 -10.03 1.13
C ILE A 15 11.47 -11.07 1.13
N LYS A 16 11.77 -12.32 1.50
CA LYS A 16 10.82 -13.43 1.34
C LYS A 16 10.74 -14.33 2.56
N SER A 17 9.58 -14.95 2.75
CA SER A 17 9.29 -15.94 3.78
C SER A 17 8.32 -16.99 3.24
N ASP A 18 8.43 -18.22 3.71
CA ASP A 18 7.47 -19.31 3.52
C ASP A 18 6.62 -19.56 4.79
N THR A 19 6.72 -18.64 5.76
CA THR A 19 6.02 -18.70 7.03
C THR A 19 5.25 -17.43 7.29
N LEU A 20 3.98 -17.55 7.69
CA LEU A 20 3.20 -16.48 8.26
C LEU A 20 3.65 -16.28 9.73
N GLU A 21 4.44 -15.24 9.96
CA GLU A 21 4.95 -14.89 11.29
C GLU A 21 3.88 -14.19 12.12
N ILE A 22 3.10 -14.94 12.89
CA ILE A 22 1.97 -14.40 13.67
C ILE A 22 2.50 -13.46 14.78
N GLU A 23 3.55 -13.87 15.52
CA GLU A 23 4.14 -13.09 16.61
C GLU A 23 4.93 -11.86 16.13
N ASP A 24 5.55 -11.96 14.94
CA ASP A 24 6.35 -10.90 14.32
C ASP A 24 5.66 -10.27 13.10
N ARG A 25 4.32 -10.36 13.00
CA ARG A 25 3.55 -9.90 11.84
C ARG A 25 3.80 -8.44 11.50
N ARG A 26 3.77 -7.55 12.50
CA ARG A 26 4.03 -6.11 12.29
C ARG A 26 5.44 -5.84 11.75
N LEU A 27 6.44 -6.64 12.13
CA LEU A 27 7.78 -6.56 11.56
C LEU A 27 7.79 -7.05 10.10
N GLN A 28 7.13 -8.18 9.81
CA GLN A 28 6.99 -8.71 8.47
C GLN A 28 6.32 -7.70 7.53
N GLU A 29 5.26 -7.02 7.99
CA GLU A 29 4.59 -5.92 7.27
C GLU A 29 5.51 -4.73 6.98
N SER A 30 6.34 -4.32 7.95
CA SER A 30 7.32 -3.25 7.74
C SER A 30 8.38 -3.62 6.71
N LEU A 31 8.90 -4.86 6.78
CA LEU A 31 9.93 -5.34 5.87
C LEU A 31 9.43 -5.54 4.43
N THR A 32 8.13 -5.67 4.24
CA THR A 32 7.49 -5.84 2.93
C THR A 32 6.67 -4.63 2.49
N ALA A 33 6.94 -3.46 3.07
CA ALA A 33 6.34 -2.21 2.64
C ALA A 33 6.78 -1.84 1.22
N ILE A 34 5.85 -1.32 0.42
CA ILE A 34 6.08 -0.83 -0.94
C ILE A 34 5.57 0.59 -1.11
N GLY A 35 6.14 1.33 -2.05
CA GLY A 35 5.72 2.69 -2.38
C GLY A 35 6.27 3.15 -3.73
N ASN A 36 5.84 4.33 -4.16
CA ASN A 36 6.27 4.92 -5.44
C ASN A 36 6.62 6.43 -5.33
N GLY A 37 6.83 6.93 -4.10
CA GLY A 37 7.10 8.34 -3.85
C GLY A 37 5.84 9.19 -3.68
N TYR A 38 4.70 8.79 -4.22
CA TYR A 38 3.41 9.46 -4.07
C TYR A 38 2.55 8.82 -2.97
N MET A 39 2.55 7.50 -2.92
CA MET A 39 1.86 6.70 -1.91
C MET A 39 2.64 5.44 -1.58
N GLY A 40 2.34 4.87 -0.41
CA GLY A 40 2.94 3.62 0.00
C GLY A 40 2.13 2.91 1.08
N MET A 41 2.38 1.63 1.21
CA MET A 41 1.64 0.74 2.09
C MET A 41 2.58 -0.27 2.75
N ARG A 42 2.29 -0.58 4.00
CA ARG A 42 2.89 -1.72 4.68
C ARG A 42 2.49 -3.03 4.01
N GLY A 43 3.21 -4.09 4.28
CA GLY A 43 2.93 -5.43 3.74
C GLY A 43 1.68 -6.10 4.33
N ASN A 44 0.60 -5.35 4.56
CA ASN A 44 -0.67 -5.89 5.06
C ASN A 44 -1.31 -6.83 4.03
N PHE A 45 -2.07 -7.81 4.47
CA PHE A 45 -2.95 -8.57 3.58
C PHE A 45 -4.11 -7.70 3.09
N SER A 46 -4.65 -8.04 1.94
CA SER A 46 -5.89 -7.42 1.45
C SER A 46 -7.12 -8.08 2.08
N GLU A 47 -7.03 -9.36 2.31
CA GLU A 47 -8.05 -10.18 2.98
C GLU A 47 -8.11 -9.89 4.47
N THR A 48 -9.17 -10.40 5.12
CA THR A 48 -9.32 -10.30 6.57
C THR A 48 -8.17 -11.00 7.29
N TYR A 49 -7.61 -10.30 8.27
CA TYR A 49 -6.63 -10.82 9.21
C TYR A 49 -6.98 -10.29 10.61
N SER A 50 -7.61 -11.12 11.44
CA SER A 50 -8.07 -10.74 12.80
C SER A 50 -6.96 -10.76 13.86
N GLY A 51 -5.73 -11.14 13.51
CA GLY A 51 -4.58 -11.14 14.40
C GLY A 51 -3.95 -9.76 14.60
N ASP A 52 -2.84 -9.70 15.33
CA ASP A 52 -2.09 -8.46 15.53
C ASP A 52 -1.46 -7.99 14.21
N SER A 53 -1.84 -6.79 13.77
CA SER A 53 -1.44 -6.18 12.50
C SER A 53 -1.35 -4.67 12.67
N HIS A 54 -0.52 -4.03 11.87
CA HIS A 54 -0.50 -2.56 11.75
C HIS A 54 -0.92 -2.21 10.33
N GLN A 55 -2.20 -2.00 10.11
CA GLN A 55 -2.70 -1.54 8.81
C GLN A 55 -2.18 -0.12 8.55
N GLY A 56 -1.48 0.07 7.43
CA GLY A 56 -0.89 1.36 7.10
C GLY A 56 -0.84 1.60 5.59
N PHE A 57 -1.55 2.64 5.15
CA PHE A 57 -1.46 3.24 3.83
C PHE A 57 -1.25 4.74 3.98
N TYR A 58 -0.23 5.28 3.34
CA TYR A 58 0.19 6.67 3.52
C TYR A 58 0.30 7.38 2.19
N LEU A 59 -0.07 8.66 2.18
CA LEU A 59 0.07 9.55 1.03
C LEU A 59 1.15 10.59 1.34
N ALA A 60 2.11 10.71 0.45
CA ALA A 60 3.21 11.65 0.63
C ALA A 60 2.72 13.08 0.73
N GLY A 61 3.15 13.79 1.78
CA GLY A 61 2.76 15.16 2.05
C GLY A 61 1.31 15.37 2.54
N VAL A 62 0.57 14.30 2.85
CA VAL A 62 -0.71 14.36 3.55
C VAL A 62 -0.47 14.08 5.04
N TRP A 63 -0.85 15.03 5.88
CA TRP A 63 -0.54 15.02 7.31
C TRP A 63 -1.62 15.75 8.12
N TYR A 64 -1.56 15.63 9.44
CA TYR A 64 -2.44 16.35 10.34
C TYR A 64 -1.61 17.07 11.42
N PRO A 65 -1.90 18.35 11.73
CA PRO A 65 -1.23 19.07 12.80
C PRO A 65 -1.80 18.62 14.15
N ASP A 66 -0.96 17.94 14.95
CA ASP A 66 -1.36 17.48 16.27
C ASP A 66 -0.66 18.29 17.37
N LYS A 67 -1.40 18.63 18.41
CA LYS A 67 -0.88 19.41 19.53
C LYS A 67 0.30 18.68 20.19
N THR A 68 1.37 19.41 20.45
CA THR A 68 2.54 18.86 21.14
C THR A 68 2.14 18.31 22.50
N ARG A 69 2.38 17.01 22.73
CA ARG A 69 2.16 16.29 23.97
C ARG A 69 3.47 15.71 24.45
N VAL A 70 4.15 16.41 25.35
CA VAL A 70 5.38 15.92 25.98
C VAL A 70 5.12 15.68 27.45
N GLY A 71 5.62 14.57 27.98
CA GLY A 71 5.49 14.24 29.41
C GLY A 71 6.28 15.20 30.33
N TRP A 72 7.13 16.01 29.73
CA TRP A 72 7.90 17.07 30.38
C TRP A 72 8.05 18.23 29.39
N TRP A 73 8.02 19.45 29.93
CA TRP A 73 8.11 20.67 29.14
C TRP A 73 9.56 21.08 28.89
N LYS A 74 9.85 21.53 27.67
CA LYS A 74 11.08 22.22 27.30
C LYS A 74 10.79 23.49 26.52
N ASN A 75 11.54 24.54 26.77
CA ASN A 75 11.49 25.76 25.98
C ASN A 75 11.84 25.47 24.52
N GLY A 76 11.11 26.08 23.61
CA GLY A 76 11.34 25.94 22.17
C GLY A 76 10.63 24.78 21.49
N TYR A 77 9.80 23.99 22.21
CA TYR A 77 8.93 23.05 21.54
C TYR A 77 7.86 23.80 20.74
N PRO A 78 7.54 23.35 19.50
CA PRO A 78 6.46 23.92 18.73
C PRO A 78 5.11 23.63 19.37
N GLU A 79 4.11 24.46 19.06
CA GLU A 79 2.74 24.27 19.56
C GLU A 79 2.12 22.98 19.03
N TYR A 80 2.47 22.58 17.82
CA TYR A 80 2.04 21.33 17.21
C TYR A 80 3.18 20.71 16.37
N PHE A 81 3.05 19.42 16.09
CA PHE A 81 3.86 18.70 15.12
C PHE A 81 2.99 18.24 13.94
N GLY A 82 3.57 18.21 12.76
CA GLY A 82 2.99 17.45 11.65
C GLY A 82 3.03 15.95 11.97
N LYS A 83 1.92 15.28 11.72
CA LYS A 83 1.78 13.83 11.94
C LYS A 83 1.39 13.18 10.62
N ALA A 84 2.20 12.22 10.15
CA ALA A 84 1.76 11.33 9.09
C ALA A 84 0.51 10.57 9.56
N ILE A 85 -0.51 10.56 8.73
CA ILE A 85 -1.77 9.92 9.06
C ILE A 85 -2.03 8.73 8.13
N ASN A 86 -2.59 7.67 8.69
CA ASN A 86 -3.09 6.55 7.92
C ASN A 86 -4.19 7.03 6.99
N ALA A 87 -4.05 6.80 5.70
CA ALA A 87 -5.04 7.15 4.69
C ALA A 87 -6.07 6.00 4.53
N LEU A 88 -7.03 6.19 3.61
CA LEU A 88 -8.07 5.20 3.35
C LEU A 88 -7.49 3.81 3.08
N ASN A 89 -8.06 2.76 3.65
CA ASN A 89 -7.66 1.40 3.29
C ASN A 89 -8.19 1.06 1.89
N ILE A 90 -7.31 1.15 0.91
CA ILE A 90 -7.61 0.87 -0.50
C ILE A 90 -7.40 -0.59 -0.90
N ALA A 91 -6.71 -1.36 -0.06
CA ALA A 91 -6.37 -2.76 -0.37
C ALA A 91 -7.48 -3.75 0.04
N LYS A 92 -8.33 -3.37 0.98
CA LYS A 92 -9.28 -4.26 1.66
C LYS A 92 -10.19 -5.02 0.71
N ILE A 93 -10.22 -6.33 0.89
CA ILE A 93 -11.23 -7.22 0.33
C ILE A 93 -11.77 -8.15 1.44
N ASN A 94 -13.04 -8.53 1.35
CA ASN A 94 -13.58 -9.66 2.09
C ASN A 94 -13.72 -10.81 1.09
N LEU A 95 -12.84 -11.80 1.21
CA LEU A 95 -12.82 -13.00 0.38
C LEU A 95 -13.67 -14.08 1.04
N ASN A 96 -14.66 -14.61 0.32
CA ASN A 96 -15.41 -15.78 0.75
C ASN A 96 -15.18 -16.94 -0.24
N ILE A 97 -14.96 -18.11 0.31
CA ILE A 97 -14.93 -19.39 -0.43
C ILE A 97 -16.07 -20.24 0.11
N ASP A 98 -17.00 -20.62 -0.76
CA ASP A 98 -18.18 -21.42 -0.41
C ASP A 98 -18.97 -20.78 0.76
N GLU A 99 -19.26 -19.49 0.65
CA GLU A 99 -20.01 -18.66 1.62
C GLU A 99 -19.29 -18.45 2.97
N VAL A 100 -18.06 -18.92 3.14
CA VAL A 100 -17.29 -18.76 4.37
C VAL A 100 -16.16 -17.76 4.15
N GLU A 101 -16.13 -16.68 4.95
CA GLU A 101 -15.08 -15.68 4.90
C GLU A 101 -13.73 -16.28 5.25
N VAL A 102 -12.69 -15.89 4.50
CA VAL A 102 -11.29 -16.27 4.76
C VAL A 102 -10.69 -15.26 5.73
N ASP A 103 -10.19 -15.76 6.86
CA ASP A 103 -9.40 -14.99 7.83
C ASP A 103 -8.03 -15.65 8.01
N LEU A 104 -6.99 -14.98 7.54
CA LEU A 104 -5.63 -15.53 7.53
C LEU A 104 -5.01 -15.70 8.92
N ALA A 105 -5.63 -15.15 9.97
CA ALA A 105 -5.15 -15.33 11.35
C ALA A 105 -5.68 -16.63 11.99
N VAL A 106 -6.83 -17.15 11.54
CA VAL A 106 -7.51 -18.27 12.20
C VAL A 106 -7.77 -19.46 11.29
N ASP A 107 -7.85 -19.26 9.99
CA ASP A 107 -8.03 -20.35 9.03
C ASP A 107 -6.79 -21.25 8.96
N PRO A 108 -6.96 -22.56 8.76
CA PRO A 108 -5.83 -23.49 8.57
C PRO A 108 -5.26 -23.30 7.15
N ILE A 109 -4.40 -22.30 6.98
CA ILE A 109 -3.69 -22.08 5.73
C ILE A 109 -2.46 -22.99 5.60
N SER A 110 -2.09 -23.35 4.39
CA SER A 110 -0.87 -24.10 4.07
C SER A 110 -0.18 -23.51 2.85
N ASN A 111 1.05 -23.96 2.57
CA ASN A 111 1.86 -23.52 1.45
C ASN A 111 1.99 -21.99 1.35
N PHE A 112 2.07 -21.32 2.51
CA PHE A 112 2.21 -19.88 2.57
C PHE A 112 3.52 -19.42 1.92
N THR A 113 3.43 -18.35 1.14
CA THR A 113 4.56 -17.65 0.55
C THR A 113 4.37 -16.15 0.65
N LEU A 114 5.45 -15.40 0.87
CA LEU A 114 5.47 -13.94 0.86
C LEU A 114 6.77 -13.47 0.24
N ALA A 115 6.72 -12.53 -0.69
CA ALA A 115 7.91 -11.98 -1.32
C ALA A 115 7.72 -10.53 -1.76
N LEU A 116 8.52 -9.63 -1.21
CA LEU A 116 8.80 -8.33 -1.79
C LEU A 116 9.93 -8.52 -2.83
N ASP A 117 9.63 -8.30 -4.09
CA ASP A 117 10.61 -8.27 -5.18
C ASP A 117 11.09 -6.83 -5.38
N MET A 118 12.27 -6.52 -4.84
CA MET A 118 12.85 -5.17 -4.89
C MET A 118 13.29 -4.78 -6.30
N GLN A 119 13.59 -5.75 -7.15
CA GLN A 119 13.99 -5.49 -8.54
C GLN A 119 12.82 -4.95 -9.37
N LYS A 120 11.60 -5.42 -9.06
CA LYS A 120 10.38 -5.08 -9.79
C LYS A 120 9.48 -4.09 -9.06
N GLY A 121 9.72 -3.89 -7.76
CA GLY A 121 8.85 -3.06 -6.91
C GLY A 121 7.46 -3.67 -6.72
N THR A 122 7.38 -5.00 -6.54
CA THR A 122 6.13 -5.73 -6.35
C THR A 122 6.12 -6.52 -5.06
N LEU A 123 4.97 -6.64 -4.43
CA LEU A 123 4.74 -7.52 -3.29
C LEU A 123 3.78 -8.63 -3.69
N SER A 124 4.17 -9.87 -3.49
CA SER A 124 3.33 -11.05 -3.72
C SER A 124 3.22 -11.92 -2.48
N TYR A 125 2.10 -12.59 -2.33
CA TYR A 125 1.90 -13.66 -1.35
C TYR A 125 0.93 -14.70 -1.89
N GLY A 126 0.94 -15.88 -1.30
CA GLY A 126 0.03 -16.96 -1.66
C GLY A 126 -0.12 -17.96 -0.53
N TYR A 127 -1.21 -18.69 -0.56
CA TYR A 127 -1.57 -19.71 0.42
C TYR A 127 -2.62 -20.66 -0.14
N ASP A 128 -2.73 -21.84 0.46
CA ASP A 128 -3.79 -22.79 0.17
C ASP A 128 -4.78 -22.80 1.34
N VAL A 129 -6.08 -22.71 1.04
CA VAL A 129 -7.17 -22.72 2.01
C VAL A 129 -8.43 -23.33 1.40
N ARG A 130 -9.12 -24.23 2.11
CA ARG A 130 -10.44 -24.81 1.72
C ARG A 130 -10.47 -25.33 0.28
N GLY A 131 -9.47 -26.09 -0.16
CA GLY A 131 -9.40 -26.64 -1.51
C GLY A 131 -9.03 -25.63 -2.62
N VAL A 132 -8.72 -24.38 -2.26
CA VAL A 132 -8.34 -23.33 -3.22
C VAL A 132 -6.96 -22.79 -2.90
N ARG A 133 -6.12 -22.67 -3.94
CA ARG A 133 -4.90 -21.86 -3.90
C ARG A 133 -5.25 -20.42 -4.21
N VAL A 134 -4.89 -19.53 -3.30
CA VAL A 134 -4.99 -18.08 -3.48
C VAL A 134 -3.61 -17.51 -3.70
N SER A 135 -3.48 -16.66 -4.71
CA SER A 135 -2.26 -15.87 -4.96
C SER A 135 -2.64 -14.40 -5.07
N ALA A 136 -1.81 -13.53 -4.52
CA ALA A 136 -1.98 -12.09 -4.60
C ALA A 136 -0.67 -11.43 -5.02
N GLU A 137 -0.76 -10.43 -5.90
CA GLU A 137 0.35 -9.56 -6.28
C GLU A 137 -0.14 -8.12 -6.31
N ARG A 138 0.68 -7.19 -5.83
CA ARG A 138 0.37 -5.76 -5.89
C ARG A 138 1.60 -4.91 -6.14
N PHE A 139 1.37 -3.74 -6.72
CA PHE A 139 2.36 -2.69 -6.85
C PHE A 139 1.69 -1.31 -6.86
N PHE A 140 2.45 -0.29 -6.47
CA PHE A 140 2.14 1.11 -6.70
C PHE A 140 2.91 1.54 -7.94
N SER A 141 2.18 1.99 -8.96
CA SER A 141 2.76 2.25 -10.26
C SER A 141 3.82 3.36 -10.18
N ALA A 142 5.01 3.06 -10.70
CA ALA A 142 6.07 4.04 -10.84
C ALA A 142 5.96 4.83 -12.17
N ASP A 143 4.97 4.51 -13.01
CA ASP A 143 4.67 5.19 -14.27
C ASP A 143 3.45 6.13 -14.14
N VAL A 144 2.37 5.65 -13.51
CA VAL A 144 1.18 6.44 -13.14
C VAL A 144 1.13 6.52 -11.63
N ARG A 145 1.72 7.56 -11.05
CA ARG A 145 1.96 7.67 -9.60
C ARG A 145 0.70 7.55 -8.73
N GLU A 146 -0.46 7.90 -9.27
CA GLU A 146 -1.75 7.84 -8.60
C GLU A 146 -2.37 6.43 -8.61
N LEU A 147 -1.78 5.45 -9.31
CA LEU A 147 -2.34 4.11 -9.52
C LEU A 147 -1.74 3.06 -8.59
N ALA A 148 -2.61 2.35 -7.87
CA ALA A 148 -2.31 1.08 -7.18
C ALA A 148 -3.01 -0.08 -7.90
N VAL A 149 -2.30 -1.18 -8.10
CA VAL A 149 -2.80 -2.38 -8.76
C VAL A 149 -2.71 -3.57 -7.81
N PHE A 150 -3.80 -4.30 -7.67
CA PHE A 150 -3.92 -5.53 -6.90
C PHE A 150 -4.48 -6.62 -7.80
N LYS A 151 -3.80 -7.75 -7.86
CA LYS A 151 -4.22 -8.91 -8.65
C LYS A 151 -4.31 -10.12 -7.75
N PHE A 152 -5.42 -10.84 -7.85
CA PHE A 152 -5.66 -12.08 -7.13
C PHE A 152 -5.88 -13.21 -8.15
N GLY A 153 -5.27 -14.35 -7.89
CA GLY A 153 -5.45 -15.58 -8.65
C GLY A 153 -6.02 -16.67 -7.76
N PHE A 154 -6.94 -17.45 -8.30
CA PHE A 154 -7.60 -18.57 -7.61
C PHE A 154 -7.47 -19.82 -8.47
N GLU A 155 -6.99 -20.93 -7.88
CA GLU A 155 -6.84 -22.22 -8.53
C GLU A 155 -7.47 -23.31 -7.66
N ALA A 156 -8.34 -24.16 -8.25
CA ALA A 156 -8.91 -25.29 -7.54
C ALA A 156 -7.86 -26.37 -7.33
N LEU A 157 -7.71 -26.85 -6.09
CA LEU A 157 -6.74 -27.88 -5.70
C LEU A 157 -7.37 -29.27 -5.58
N ASP A 158 -8.66 -29.37 -5.70
CA ASP A 158 -9.46 -30.59 -5.64
C ASP A 158 -10.43 -30.71 -6.84
N ASP A 159 -11.26 -31.72 -6.84
CA ASP A 159 -12.23 -32.03 -7.93
C ASP A 159 -13.60 -31.37 -7.69
N GLN A 160 -13.68 -30.42 -6.75
CA GLN A 160 -14.92 -29.70 -6.46
C GLN A 160 -14.94 -28.33 -7.13
N ALA A 161 -16.14 -27.85 -7.40
CA ALA A 161 -16.32 -26.45 -7.80
C ALA A 161 -16.51 -25.60 -6.54
N HIS A 162 -15.82 -24.48 -6.47
CA HIS A 162 -15.87 -23.54 -5.34
C HIS A 162 -16.53 -22.24 -5.78
N TYR A 163 -17.43 -21.69 -4.98
CA TYR A 163 -17.95 -20.35 -5.20
C TYR A 163 -17.04 -19.31 -4.55
N ILE A 164 -16.44 -18.46 -5.37
CA ILE A 164 -15.57 -17.37 -4.91
C ILE A 164 -16.36 -16.07 -4.94
N ARG A 165 -16.47 -15.41 -3.78
CA ARG A 165 -17.10 -14.10 -3.63
C ARG A 165 -16.09 -13.11 -3.04
N ILE A 166 -15.97 -11.94 -3.65
CA ILE A 166 -15.07 -10.87 -3.24
C ILE A 166 -15.87 -9.59 -3.03
N ALA A 167 -15.85 -9.05 -1.82
CA ALA A 167 -16.31 -7.71 -1.55
C ALA A 167 -15.08 -6.78 -1.48
N SER A 168 -14.88 -5.97 -2.50
CA SER A 168 -13.79 -5.01 -2.58
C SER A 168 -14.21 -3.70 -1.94
N VAL A 169 -13.44 -3.22 -0.99
CA VAL A 169 -13.79 -2.07 -0.15
C VAL A 169 -12.75 -0.97 -0.26
N ILE A 170 -13.19 0.29 -0.37
CA ILE A 170 -12.42 1.46 0.03
C ILE A 170 -12.99 1.92 1.36
N ASP A 171 -12.17 1.95 2.41
CA ASP A 171 -12.60 2.16 3.79
C ASP A 171 -11.87 3.35 4.41
N ALA A 172 -12.62 4.36 4.85
CA ALA A 172 -12.12 5.52 5.57
C ALA A 172 -12.25 5.39 7.10
N ASP A 173 -12.72 4.25 7.61
CA ASP A 173 -12.69 3.96 9.06
C ASP A 173 -11.31 3.43 9.44
N VAL A 174 -10.32 4.31 9.34
CA VAL A 174 -8.92 4.04 9.61
C VAL A 174 -8.40 4.98 10.70
N LYS A 175 -7.46 4.49 11.49
CA LYS A 175 -6.83 5.23 12.59
C LYS A 175 -5.32 5.05 12.54
N ASN A 176 -4.61 5.98 13.19
CA ASN A 176 -3.19 5.80 13.44
C ASN A 176 -2.99 4.87 14.63
N GLU A 177 -2.10 3.90 14.51
CA GLU A 177 -1.81 2.95 15.57
C GLU A 177 -0.59 3.33 16.43
N ASP A 178 0.44 3.90 15.82
CA ASP A 178 1.66 4.30 16.50
C ASP A 178 1.56 5.67 17.21
N ALA A 179 0.50 6.39 16.99
CA ALA A 179 0.40 7.81 17.36
C ALA A 179 -0.30 8.07 18.69
N ASN A 180 -0.49 7.15 19.57
CA ASN A 180 -1.12 7.28 20.88
C ASN A 180 -2.53 7.90 20.91
N TYR A 181 -3.18 8.04 19.76
CA TYR A 181 -4.46 8.70 19.62
C TYR A 181 -5.36 7.83 18.78
N ASP A 182 -6.39 7.35 19.38
CA ASP A 182 -7.49 6.64 18.73
C ASP A 182 -8.41 7.64 18.01
N GLU A 183 -7.81 8.55 17.25
CA GLU A 183 -8.49 9.65 16.58
C GLU A 183 -8.84 9.30 15.14
N GLN A 184 -10.05 9.65 14.75
CA GLN A 184 -10.52 9.56 13.38
C GLN A 184 -10.19 10.86 12.65
N PHE A 185 -9.23 10.82 11.74
CA PHE A 185 -8.79 12.02 11.02
C PHE A 185 -9.60 12.33 9.76
N TRP A 186 -10.45 11.42 9.31
CA TRP A 186 -11.16 11.54 8.04
C TRP A 186 -12.66 11.76 8.22
N GLN A 187 -13.20 12.71 7.45
CA GLN A 187 -14.63 12.88 7.21
C GLN A 187 -14.93 12.59 5.74
N VAL A 188 -16.05 11.92 5.47
CA VAL A 188 -16.51 11.65 4.11
C VAL A 188 -17.18 12.92 3.58
N LEU A 189 -16.81 13.33 2.37
CA LEU A 189 -17.40 14.48 1.66
C LEU A 189 -18.38 14.03 0.59
N ASP A 190 -18.03 12.96 -0.14
CA ASP A 190 -18.81 12.43 -1.24
C ASP A 190 -18.46 10.97 -1.50
N GLN A 191 -19.41 10.21 -2.04
CA GLN A 191 -19.21 8.82 -2.44
C GLN A 191 -20.25 8.40 -3.45
N ALA A 192 -19.88 7.60 -4.42
CA ALA A 192 -20.84 7.06 -5.39
C ALA A 192 -20.41 5.71 -5.96
N ASN A 193 -21.43 4.92 -6.27
CA ASN A 193 -21.31 3.78 -7.14
C ASN A 193 -21.34 4.23 -8.61
N GLN A 194 -20.53 3.62 -9.45
CA GLN A 194 -20.36 3.93 -10.86
C GLN A 194 -20.49 2.64 -11.68
N SER A 195 -20.68 2.75 -12.98
CA SER A 195 -20.84 1.57 -13.87
C SER A 195 -19.61 0.65 -13.88
N GLN A 196 -18.44 1.18 -13.54
CA GLN A 196 -17.16 0.45 -13.57
C GLN A 196 -16.44 0.45 -12.23
N GLY A 197 -17.17 0.59 -11.13
CA GLY A 197 -16.63 0.60 -9.77
C GLY A 197 -17.28 1.66 -8.89
N SER A 198 -16.54 2.15 -7.91
CA SER A 198 -17.01 3.16 -6.96
C SER A 198 -15.90 4.12 -6.57
N TYR A 199 -16.26 5.26 -5.98
CA TYR A 199 -15.28 6.16 -5.37
C TYR A 199 -15.71 6.65 -3.98
N LEU A 200 -14.73 7.02 -3.18
CA LEU A 200 -14.87 7.64 -1.88
C LEU A 200 -14.00 8.90 -1.83
N ALA A 201 -14.63 10.05 -1.57
CA ALA A 201 -13.98 11.33 -1.36
C ALA A 201 -14.01 11.69 0.13
N THR A 202 -12.85 11.95 0.70
CA THR A 202 -12.68 12.28 2.11
C THR A 202 -11.87 13.55 2.28
N GLN A 203 -11.97 14.14 3.46
CA GLN A 203 -11.15 15.26 3.86
C GLN A 203 -10.67 15.07 5.30
N THR A 204 -9.48 15.55 5.62
CA THR A 204 -9.04 15.60 7.02
C THR A 204 -9.97 16.48 7.84
N ILE A 205 -10.22 16.12 9.09
CA ILE A 205 -11.02 16.96 10.00
C ILE A 205 -10.37 18.34 10.20
N ALA A 206 -11.18 19.34 10.56
CA ALA A 206 -10.66 20.67 10.89
C ALA A 206 -9.71 20.62 12.09
N ASN A 207 -8.71 21.49 12.10
CA ASN A 207 -7.71 21.57 13.15
C ASN A 207 -7.70 22.97 13.79
N PRO A 208 -7.25 23.11 15.06
CA PRO A 208 -7.27 24.39 15.77
C PRO A 208 -6.15 25.35 15.35
N PHE A 209 -5.26 24.95 14.44
CA PHE A 209 -4.08 25.74 14.05
C PHE A 209 -4.28 26.51 12.75
N GLY A 210 -5.46 26.40 12.13
CA GLY A 210 -5.73 27.04 10.85
C GLY A 210 -4.97 26.45 9.65
N ILE A 211 -4.50 25.22 9.78
CA ILE A 211 -3.83 24.49 8.69
C ILE A 211 -4.90 24.00 7.72
N GLU A 212 -4.62 24.13 6.43
CA GLU A 212 -5.50 23.70 5.37
C GLU A 212 -5.77 22.19 5.42
N GLN A 213 -7.03 21.81 5.17
CA GLN A 213 -7.47 20.43 5.18
C GLN A 213 -7.10 19.74 3.86
N PHE A 214 -6.64 18.49 3.95
CA PHE A 214 -6.35 17.68 2.76
C PHE A 214 -7.60 16.92 2.31
N THR A 215 -7.95 17.05 1.04
CA THR A 215 -8.96 16.23 0.39
C THR A 215 -8.28 15.06 -0.33
N VAL A 216 -8.83 13.86 -0.19
CA VAL A 216 -8.36 12.63 -0.84
C VAL A 216 -9.54 11.95 -1.50
N VAL A 217 -9.39 11.61 -2.78
CA VAL A 217 -10.35 10.81 -3.55
C VAL A 217 -9.69 9.52 -3.96
N ALA A 218 -10.28 8.39 -3.59
CA ALA A 218 -9.89 7.07 -4.07
C ALA A 218 -11.05 6.46 -4.87
N SER A 219 -10.78 6.01 -6.09
CA SER A 219 -11.73 5.25 -6.91
C SER A 219 -11.19 3.87 -7.21
N GLN A 220 -12.07 2.88 -7.27
CA GLN A 220 -11.72 1.51 -7.63
C GLN A 220 -12.43 1.10 -8.92
N SER A 221 -11.71 0.33 -9.74
CA SER A 221 -12.22 -0.32 -10.94
C SER A 221 -11.67 -1.75 -11.04
N PHE A 222 -12.31 -2.58 -11.85
CA PHE A 222 -12.06 -4.01 -11.84
C PHE A 222 -11.91 -4.59 -13.23
N ALA A 223 -11.12 -5.69 -13.32
CA ALA A 223 -10.99 -6.52 -14.50
C ALA A 223 -10.82 -7.99 -14.07
N GLY A 224 -11.05 -8.92 -15.00
CA GLY A 224 -10.84 -10.36 -14.76
C GLY A 224 -12.10 -11.19 -15.00
N ASP A 225 -12.19 -12.33 -14.32
CA ASP A 225 -13.14 -13.41 -14.62
C ASP A 225 -14.40 -13.41 -13.72
N PHE A 226 -14.64 -12.31 -13.01
CA PHE A 226 -15.71 -12.19 -12.03
C PHE A 226 -16.86 -11.33 -12.54
N GLU A 227 -18.08 -11.69 -12.17
CA GLU A 227 -19.29 -10.93 -12.45
C GLU A 227 -19.62 -10.00 -11.28
N GLY A 228 -20.01 -8.76 -11.59
CA GLY A 228 -20.50 -7.81 -10.59
C GLY A 228 -21.86 -8.24 -10.05
N LEU A 229 -22.00 -8.31 -8.74
CA LEU A 229 -23.21 -8.74 -8.05
C LEU A 229 -23.94 -7.57 -7.40
N GLU A 230 -23.21 -6.73 -6.69
CA GLU A 230 -23.78 -5.69 -5.83
C GLU A 230 -22.81 -4.53 -5.66
N GLN A 231 -23.35 -3.34 -5.46
CA GLN A 231 -22.61 -2.16 -5.03
C GLN A 231 -23.29 -1.54 -3.82
N ALA A 232 -22.53 -1.18 -2.80
CA ALA A 232 -23.05 -0.59 -1.58
C ALA A 232 -22.22 0.62 -1.13
N THR A 233 -22.87 1.56 -0.47
CA THR A 233 -22.23 2.66 0.24
C THR A 233 -22.62 2.58 1.72
N ALA A 234 -21.65 2.85 2.59
CA ALA A 234 -21.86 2.98 4.03
C ALA A 234 -21.35 4.36 4.49
N GLU A 235 -21.48 4.67 5.76
CA GLU A 235 -21.08 6.00 6.29
C GLU A 235 -19.62 6.38 5.94
N ARG A 236 -18.73 5.40 5.90
CA ARG A 236 -17.29 5.63 5.70
C ARG A 236 -16.65 4.72 4.64
N SER A 237 -17.44 4.02 3.86
CA SER A 237 -16.90 3.09 2.87
C SER A 237 -17.77 2.92 1.66
N VAL A 238 -17.13 2.52 0.56
CA VAL A 238 -17.78 2.02 -0.64
C VAL A 238 -17.35 0.59 -0.88
N THR A 239 -18.27 -0.24 -1.35
CA THR A 239 -18.07 -1.68 -1.56
C THR A 239 -18.61 -2.10 -2.91
N ASP A 240 -17.79 -2.79 -3.69
CA ASP A 240 -18.20 -3.48 -4.93
C ASP A 240 -18.04 -4.98 -4.73
N VAL A 241 -19.10 -5.74 -4.97
CA VAL A 241 -19.16 -7.18 -4.74
C VAL A 241 -19.14 -7.92 -6.07
N TYR A 242 -18.28 -8.92 -6.15
CA TYR A 242 -18.10 -9.78 -7.32
C TYR A 242 -18.18 -11.24 -6.93
N GLY A 243 -18.61 -12.10 -7.85
CA GLY A 243 -18.67 -13.53 -7.61
C GLY A 243 -18.54 -14.33 -8.89
N THR A 244 -18.04 -15.57 -8.75
CA THR A 244 -17.97 -16.53 -9.85
C THR A 244 -17.71 -17.93 -9.31
N VAL A 245 -17.87 -18.95 -10.15
CA VAL A 245 -17.60 -20.35 -9.79
C VAL A 245 -16.24 -20.76 -10.35
N LEU A 246 -15.32 -21.10 -9.46
CA LEU A 246 -14.05 -21.74 -9.78
C LEU A 246 -14.32 -23.22 -10.01
N LYS A 247 -14.10 -23.70 -11.24
CA LYS A 247 -14.26 -25.11 -11.60
C LYS A 247 -12.97 -25.90 -11.36
N PRO A 248 -13.07 -27.23 -11.15
CA PRO A 248 -11.88 -28.09 -11.09
C PRO A 248 -10.95 -27.85 -12.29
N GLU A 249 -9.64 -27.94 -12.04
CA GLU A 249 -8.59 -27.78 -13.05
C GLU A 249 -8.60 -26.44 -13.80
N THR A 250 -9.28 -25.42 -13.24
CA THR A 250 -9.28 -24.06 -13.81
C THR A 250 -8.68 -23.06 -12.84
N SER A 251 -8.39 -21.88 -13.37
CA SER A 251 -7.99 -20.72 -12.57
C SER A 251 -8.80 -19.49 -12.93
N LEU A 252 -8.92 -18.57 -11.97
CA LEU A 252 -9.64 -17.31 -12.12
C LEU A 252 -8.71 -16.16 -11.70
N ILE A 253 -8.89 -15.01 -12.31
CA ILE A 253 -8.18 -13.78 -11.99
C ILE A 253 -9.18 -12.69 -11.62
N PHE A 254 -8.88 -11.98 -10.53
CA PHE A 254 -9.56 -10.75 -10.12
C PHE A 254 -8.52 -9.63 -10.01
N GLU A 255 -8.73 -8.54 -10.73
CA GLU A 255 -7.89 -7.36 -10.69
C GLU A 255 -8.66 -6.19 -10.10
N LYS A 256 -8.12 -5.58 -9.03
CA LYS A 256 -8.58 -4.33 -8.46
C LYS A 256 -7.57 -3.24 -8.78
N ARG A 257 -8.02 -2.15 -9.37
CA ARG A 257 -7.20 -0.98 -9.70
C ARG A 257 -7.75 0.20 -8.94
N VAL A 258 -6.90 0.88 -8.20
CA VAL A 258 -7.29 2.02 -7.37
C VAL A 258 -6.50 3.25 -7.80
N VAL A 259 -7.20 4.32 -8.14
CA VAL A 259 -6.60 5.63 -8.42
C VAL A 259 -6.85 6.53 -7.22
N VAL A 260 -5.78 7.14 -6.71
CA VAL A 260 -5.82 8.06 -5.57
C VAL A 260 -5.33 9.43 -5.98
N THR A 261 -6.15 10.46 -5.76
CA THR A 261 -5.82 11.87 -6.03
C THR A 261 -6.03 12.73 -4.79
N THR A 262 -5.31 13.83 -4.69
CA THR A 262 -5.34 14.69 -3.49
C THR A 262 -5.44 16.17 -3.83
N SER A 263 -5.93 16.99 -2.88
CA SER A 263 -5.93 18.44 -2.97
C SER A 263 -4.53 19.08 -3.00
N ARG A 264 -3.46 18.29 -2.89
CA ARG A 264 -2.09 18.80 -3.14
C ARG A 264 -1.83 19.11 -4.61
N ASP A 265 -2.56 18.44 -5.50
CA ASP A 265 -2.40 18.57 -6.96
C ASP A 265 -3.59 19.27 -7.63
N TYR A 266 -4.71 19.47 -6.93
CA TYR A 266 -5.95 20.02 -7.45
C TYR A 266 -6.53 21.07 -6.49
N ALA A 267 -7.18 22.08 -7.03
CA ALA A 267 -7.58 23.28 -6.30
C ALA A 267 -8.77 23.08 -5.33
N ASP A 268 -9.70 22.17 -5.65
CA ASP A 268 -10.91 21.93 -4.86
C ASP A 268 -11.43 20.50 -5.04
N LEU A 269 -12.45 20.13 -4.29
CA LEU A 269 -13.04 18.78 -4.33
C LEU A 269 -13.49 18.37 -5.74
N ALA A 270 -14.13 19.27 -6.47
CA ALA A 270 -14.62 18.96 -7.82
C ALA A 270 -13.46 18.67 -8.78
N ALA A 271 -12.38 19.44 -8.67
CA ALA A 271 -11.16 19.22 -9.45
C ALA A 271 -10.43 17.93 -9.05
N VAL A 272 -10.38 17.57 -7.76
CA VAL A 272 -9.82 16.29 -7.30
C VAL A 272 -10.60 15.10 -7.87
N ILE A 273 -11.94 15.13 -7.81
CA ILE A 273 -12.82 14.09 -8.38
C ILE A 273 -12.65 14.01 -9.90
N ALA A 274 -12.69 15.16 -10.60
CA ALA A 274 -12.52 15.18 -12.06
C ALA A 274 -11.15 14.67 -12.50
N GLY A 275 -10.08 15.06 -11.81
CA GLY A 275 -8.73 14.57 -12.06
C GLY A 275 -8.59 13.06 -11.84
N ASN A 276 -9.21 12.54 -10.78
CA ASN A 276 -9.29 11.10 -10.52
C ASN A 276 -9.97 10.36 -11.68
N ALA A 277 -11.17 10.80 -12.08
CA ALA A 277 -11.93 10.21 -13.17
C ALA A 277 -11.18 10.27 -14.52
N ALA A 278 -10.46 11.36 -14.78
CA ALA A 278 -9.63 11.50 -15.98
C ALA A 278 -8.50 10.47 -16.01
N ILE A 279 -7.77 10.27 -14.90
CA ILE A 279 -6.73 9.25 -14.83
C ILE A 279 -7.30 7.85 -15.05
N VAL A 280 -8.45 7.53 -14.42
CA VAL A 280 -9.13 6.24 -14.64
C VAL A 280 -9.43 6.02 -16.11
N SER A 281 -10.08 6.99 -16.76
CA SER A 281 -10.54 6.85 -18.14
C SER A 281 -9.40 6.86 -19.18
N GLU A 282 -8.37 7.67 -18.96
CA GLU A 282 -7.31 7.87 -19.94
C GLU A 282 -6.12 6.92 -19.79
N LYS A 283 -5.82 6.49 -18.55
CA LYS A 283 -4.57 5.78 -18.26
C LYS A 283 -4.75 4.37 -17.66
N VAL A 284 -5.96 4.01 -17.22
CA VAL A 284 -6.12 2.81 -16.39
C VAL A 284 -7.11 1.81 -16.99
N ILE A 285 -8.30 2.27 -17.37
CA ILE A 285 -9.43 1.36 -17.63
C ILE A 285 -9.18 0.38 -18.78
N ASP A 286 -8.57 0.84 -19.88
CA ASP A 286 -8.31 0.05 -21.09
C ASP A 286 -6.94 -0.63 -21.10
N GLN A 287 -6.14 -0.49 -20.04
CA GLN A 287 -4.82 -1.10 -19.96
C GLN A 287 -4.92 -2.58 -19.54
N ALA A 288 -4.24 -3.46 -20.25
CA ALA A 288 -4.07 -4.83 -19.77
C ALA A 288 -3.12 -4.85 -18.56
N TYR A 289 -3.36 -5.76 -17.60
CA TYR A 289 -2.47 -5.96 -16.45
C TYR A 289 -1.00 -6.05 -16.84
N GLN A 290 -0.70 -6.83 -17.89
CA GLN A 290 0.66 -7.03 -18.36
C GLN A 290 1.35 -5.74 -18.84
N GLN A 291 0.60 -4.77 -19.36
CA GLN A 291 1.13 -3.47 -19.74
C GLN A 291 1.49 -2.64 -18.51
N LEU A 292 0.59 -2.58 -17.52
CA LEU A 292 0.82 -1.89 -16.25
C LEU A 292 2.01 -2.51 -15.50
N TYR A 293 2.08 -3.82 -15.45
CA TYR A 293 3.18 -4.56 -14.83
C TYR A 293 4.52 -4.33 -15.54
N GLN A 294 4.53 -4.35 -16.87
CA GLN A 294 5.77 -4.10 -17.62
C GLN A 294 6.26 -2.65 -17.47
N ALA A 295 5.35 -1.68 -17.40
CA ALA A 295 5.70 -0.28 -17.12
C ALA A 295 6.35 -0.16 -15.74
N GLN A 296 5.79 -0.82 -14.71
CA GLN A 296 6.36 -0.92 -13.36
C GLN A 296 7.78 -1.49 -13.37
N VAL A 297 7.96 -2.65 -13.99
CA VAL A 297 9.28 -3.31 -14.10
C VAL A 297 10.29 -2.43 -14.82
N THR A 298 9.89 -1.77 -15.90
CA THR A 298 10.76 -0.87 -16.67
C THR A 298 11.17 0.35 -15.86
N ALA A 299 10.26 0.96 -15.10
CA ALA A 299 10.56 2.10 -14.26
C ALA A 299 11.56 1.74 -13.15
N TRP A 300 11.36 0.60 -12.47
CA TRP A 300 12.32 0.13 -11.46
C TRP A 300 13.67 -0.28 -12.06
N ALA A 301 13.69 -0.89 -13.23
CA ALA A 301 14.94 -1.24 -13.91
C ALA A 301 15.81 0.01 -14.16
N LYS A 302 15.22 1.13 -14.57
CA LYS A 302 15.94 2.42 -14.75
C LYS A 302 16.53 2.93 -13.43
N ARG A 303 15.81 2.81 -12.31
CA ARG A 303 16.31 3.20 -10.99
C ARG A 303 17.52 2.35 -10.60
N TRP A 304 17.43 1.04 -10.80
CA TRP A 304 18.52 0.10 -10.49
C TRP A 304 19.72 0.24 -11.40
N GLU A 305 19.55 0.61 -12.66
CA GLU A 305 20.65 0.86 -13.60
C GLU A 305 21.62 1.94 -13.07
N LEU A 306 21.09 2.95 -12.37
CA LEU A 306 21.88 4.04 -11.80
C LEU A 306 22.39 3.73 -10.38
N ALA A 307 21.60 3.00 -9.59
CA ALA A 307 21.79 2.96 -8.13
C ALA A 307 22.21 1.60 -7.57
N ASP A 308 22.24 0.53 -8.38
CA ASP A 308 22.60 -0.79 -7.84
C ASP A 308 24.06 -0.83 -7.36
N VAL A 309 24.23 -1.36 -6.15
CA VAL A 309 25.54 -1.60 -5.54
C VAL A 309 25.73 -3.10 -5.44
N VAL A 310 26.75 -3.64 -6.13
CA VAL A 310 27.04 -5.08 -6.16
C VAL A 310 28.07 -5.41 -5.09
N ILE A 311 27.73 -6.35 -4.20
CA ILE A 311 28.60 -6.90 -3.15
C ILE A 311 28.81 -8.38 -3.42
N GLU A 312 30.00 -8.75 -3.89
CA GLU A 312 30.34 -10.14 -4.17
C GLU A 312 30.64 -10.94 -2.90
N GLY A 313 30.15 -12.18 -2.85
CA GLY A 313 30.46 -13.13 -1.78
C GLY A 313 29.76 -12.86 -0.44
N ALA A 314 28.77 -11.96 -0.38
CA ALA A 314 28.07 -11.62 0.84
C ALA A 314 26.58 -11.31 0.59
N ASP A 315 25.78 -12.34 0.26
CA ASP A 315 24.37 -12.22 -0.12
C ASP A 315 23.49 -11.49 0.92
N ALA A 316 23.77 -11.68 2.21
CA ALA A 316 23.03 -10.97 3.26
C ALA A 316 23.33 -9.47 3.28
N ALA A 317 24.58 -9.05 2.98
CA ALA A 317 24.94 -7.64 2.85
C ALA A 317 24.33 -7.07 1.55
N GLN A 318 24.37 -7.84 0.47
CA GLN A 318 23.73 -7.50 -0.80
C GLN A 318 22.23 -7.28 -0.66
N GLN A 319 21.52 -8.16 0.06
CA GLN A 319 20.12 -7.97 0.40
C GLN A 319 19.90 -6.69 1.20
N GLY A 320 20.74 -6.45 2.21
CA GLY A 320 20.62 -5.27 3.09
C GLY A 320 20.79 -3.95 2.35
N ILE A 321 21.80 -3.82 1.48
CA ILE A 321 22.01 -2.56 0.73
C ILE A 321 20.87 -2.31 -0.26
N ARG A 322 20.45 -3.31 -1.02
CA ARG A 322 19.32 -3.18 -1.95
C ARG A 322 18.01 -2.89 -1.24
N PHE A 323 17.78 -3.47 -0.06
CA PHE A 323 16.61 -3.15 0.75
C PHE A 323 16.58 -1.68 1.16
N ASN A 324 17.70 -1.14 1.64
CA ASN A 324 17.78 0.26 2.02
C ASN A 324 17.56 1.20 0.82
N LEU A 325 18.19 0.91 -0.32
CA LEU A 325 17.98 1.67 -1.56
C LEU A 325 16.52 1.60 -2.03
N PHE A 326 15.94 0.40 -2.01
CA PHE A 326 14.55 0.19 -2.38
C PHE A 326 13.59 1.02 -1.52
N GLN A 327 13.76 1.01 -0.19
CA GLN A 327 12.90 1.76 0.73
C GLN A 327 13.05 3.27 0.54
N LEU A 328 14.25 3.77 0.30
CA LEU A 328 14.48 5.18 0.01
C LEU A 328 13.80 5.60 -1.31
N PHE A 329 14.00 4.86 -2.39
CA PHE A 329 13.39 5.15 -3.69
C PHE A 329 11.87 4.91 -3.73
N SER A 330 11.36 4.04 -2.87
CA SER A 330 9.91 3.90 -2.67
C SER A 330 9.29 5.11 -1.96
N THR A 331 10.08 5.79 -1.11
CA THR A 331 9.63 6.95 -0.33
C THR A 331 9.73 8.24 -1.12
N TYR A 332 10.78 8.41 -1.92
CA TYR A 332 11.03 9.61 -2.71
C TYR A 332 11.90 9.29 -3.93
N TYR A 333 11.52 9.82 -5.09
CA TYR A 333 12.30 9.70 -6.32
C TYR A 333 12.28 10.99 -7.16
N GLY A 334 12.21 12.16 -6.53
CA GLY A 334 12.35 13.47 -7.20
C GLY A 334 11.15 13.94 -7.99
N GLU A 335 9.98 13.33 -7.80
CA GLU A 335 8.78 13.62 -8.61
C GLU A 335 7.99 14.83 -8.11
N ASP A 336 8.23 15.27 -6.89
CA ASP A 336 7.52 16.39 -6.26
C ASP A 336 8.46 17.15 -5.30
N GLU A 337 8.90 18.32 -5.71
CA GLU A 337 9.80 19.19 -4.94
C GLU A 337 9.20 19.69 -3.61
N ARG A 338 7.88 19.53 -3.41
CA ARG A 338 7.17 19.91 -2.16
C ARG A 338 7.31 18.87 -1.06
N LEU A 339 7.91 17.70 -1.36
CA LEU A 339 8.03 16.59 -0.43
C LEU A 339 9.35 16.61 0.34
N ASN A 340 9.34 15.98 1.50
CA ASN A 340 10.50 15.64 2.28
C ASN A 340 10.64 14.13 2.41
N ILE A 341 11.81 13.67 2.86
CA ILE A 341 12.06 12.27 3.17
C ILE A 341 11.94 12.10 4.69
N GLY A 342 10.82 11.60 5.16
CA GLY A 342 10.63 11.24 6.56
C GLY A 342 11.46 10.00 6.96
N PRO A 343 11.91 9.89 8.22
CA PRO A 343 12.85 8.84 8.64
C PRO A 343 12.25 7.42 8.63
N LYS A 344 10.95 7.29 8.53
CA LYS A 344 10.23 5.99 8.44
C LYS A 344 9.67 5.68 7.06
N GLY A 345 9.72 6.62 6.13
CA GLY A 345 9.08 6.45 4.82
C GLY A 345 7.63 6.02 4.95
N PHE A 346 7.24 4.97 4.22
CA PHE A 346 5.89 4.40 4.26
C PHE A 346 5.76 3.16 5.16
N THR A 347 6.67 2.99 6.14
CA THR A 347 6.67 1.81 7.02
C THR A 347 5.94 2.02 8.34
N GLY A 348 5.49 3.23 8.64
CA GLY A 348 4.76 3.56 9.88
C GLY A 348 4.64 5.05 10.14
N GLU A 349 4.03 5.39 11.25
CA GLU A 349 3.59 6.74 11.62
C GLU A 349 4.56 7.44 12.58
N LYS A 350 5.56 6.72 13.07
CA LYS A 350 6.53 7.27 14.04
C LYS A 350 7.30 8.43 13.43
N TYR A 351 7.57 9.42 14.27
CA TYR A 351 8.20 10.69 13.91
C TYR A 351 7.36 11.58 12.98
N GLY A 352 6.10 11.22 12.74
CA GLY A 352 5.13 12.04 12.03
C GLY A 352 5.44 12.36 10.56
N GLY A 353 6.42 11.70 9.95
CA GLY A 353 6.86 12.05 8.59
C GLY A 353 7.58 13.40 8.48
N ALA A 354 7.91 14.04 9.62
CA ALA A 354 8.60 15.32 9.64
C ALA A 354 10.06 15.18 9.14
N THR A 355 10.61 16.27 8.63
CA THR A 355 12.02 16.35 8.24
C THR A 355 12.91 16.39 9.47
N TYR A 356 13.96 15.58 9.48
CA TYR A 356 14.99 15.54 10.48
C TYR A 356 16.36 15.76 9.84
N TRP A 357 17.36 16.05 10.64
CA TRP A 357 18.76 16.18 10.21
C TRP A 357 19.30 14.93 9.49
N ASP A 358 18.70 13.79 9.75
CA ASP A 358 18.98 12.52 9.07
C ASP A 358 18.83 12.63 7.55
N THR A 359 17.87 13.41 7.07
CA THR A 359 17.67 13.60 5.64
C THR A 359 18.88 14.27 4.99
N GLU A 360 19.35 15.40 5.51
CA GLU A 360 20.51 16.13 4.96
C GLU A 360 21.81 15.38 5.19
N ALA A 361 21.96 14.73 6.35
CA ALA A 361 23.21 14.06 6.71
C ALA A 361 23.42 12.73 6.01
N TYR A 362 22.34 11.98 5.71
CA TYR A 362 22.45 10.61 5.22
C TYR A 362 21.67 10.33 3.93
N ALA A 363 20.47 10.85 3.77
CA ALA A 363 19.67 10.59 2.58
C ALA A 363 20.12 11.43 1.38
N VAL A 364 20.27 12.73 1.53
CA VAL A 364 20.71 13.63 0.43
C VAL A 364 22.06 13.22 -0.17
N PRO A 365 23.13 12.91 0.61
CA PRO A 365 24.37 12.41 0.04
C PRO A 365 24.23 11.12 -0.78
N LEU A 366 23.30 10.26 -0.41
CA LEU A 366 23.01 9.05 -1.17
C LEU A 366 22.37 9.39 -2.51
N TYR A 367 21.33 10.25 -2.54
CA TYR A 367 20.71 10.69 -3.78
C TYR A 367 21.71 11.40 -4.71
N LEU A 368 22.55 12.28 -4.19
CA LEU A 368 23.63 12.93 -4.95
C LEU A 368 24.59 11.94 -5.61
N SER A 369 24.75 10.75 -5.02
CA SER A 369 25.71 9.74 -5.48
C SER A 369 25.10 8.70 -6.43
N LEU A 370 23.83 8.38 -6.28
CA LEU A 370 23.20 7.19 -6.87
C LEU A 370 21.91 7.49 -7.65
N ALA A 371 21.43 8.73 -7.67
CA ALA A 371 20.22 9.10 -8.38
C ALA A 371 20.50 10.03 -9.56
N ASP A 372 19.54 10.16 -10.47
CA ASP A 372 19.59 11.16 -11.54
C ASP A 372 19.64 12.57 -10.94
N GLN A 373 20.31 13.50 -11.61
CA GLN A 373 20.41 14.89 -11.18
C GLN A 373 19.04 15.56 -10.97
N GLN A 374 18.00 15.13 -11.71
CA GLN A 374 16.64 15.65 -11.55
C GLN A 374 15.98 15.20 -10.23
N VAL A 375 16.45 14.11 -9.65
CA VAL A 375 15.95 13.58 -8.36
C VAL A 375 16.54 14.33 -7.18
N THR A 376 17.75 14.85 -7.34
CA THR A 376 18.53 15.54 -6.30
C THR A 376 18.28 17.03 -6.25
#